data_02db1e0f4a3737b2c8903a6f2068f7ac
#
_entry.id   02db1e0f4a3737b2c8903a6f2068f7ac
#
_cell.length_a   1.000
_cell.length_b   1.000
_cell.length_c   1.000
_cell.angle_alpha   90.00
_cell.angle_beta   90.00
_cell.angle_gamma   90.00
#
_symmetry.space_group_name_H-M   'P 1'
#
loop_
_entity.id
_entity.type
_entity.pdbx_description
1 polymer ?
#
loop_
_entity_poly.entity_id
_entity_poly.type
_entity_poly.pdbx_seq_one_letter_code
_entity_poly.pdbx_strand_id
1 'polypeptide(L)'
;MIVKPSYKLVVIGLVVGATTLSLPIRDDAGEYHTALKLARTVLGELEKSELPPEAVYKSIFEDIHYGDKVQVGKALTRMNYSKSGWKSLIKKTSREIKKMSKNGEIPKSYKKTLIEINKDWGDPTFWYSMAQMLNTKTPIYYWNAIDRTYDKDQNVVMQDEKRRIYVQTWIKTLKVSVYVTFFCLILGFPVAHLLANLPLRYSNLLMIFVLLPFWTSLLVRTTAWIVMLQQKGVINGVLVWLGILSDEGRIQMVYNETGTLIAMTQILLPFMILPLYSVMRVIPKSHMRAAQN
;
A
#
# COMPACT_ATOMS: atom_id res chain seq x y z
N MET A 1 -43.75 3.27 5.76
CA MET A 1 -42.82 4.35 6.11
C MET A 1 -41.41 3.79 5.98
N ILE A 2 -40.77 3.95 4.81
CA ILE A 2 -39.44 3.37 4.54
C ILE A 2 -38.43 4.34 5.15
N VAL A 3 -37.83 3.95 6.26
CA VAL A 3 -36.72 4.68 6.89
C VAL A 3 -35.54 4.62 5.92
N LYS A 4 -35.18 5.74 5.28
CA LYS A 4 -33.96 5.84 4.49
C LYS A 4 -32.78 5.61 5.44
N PRO A 5 -31.94 4.58 5.25
CA PRO A 5 -30.75 4.41 6.06
C PRO A 5 -29.87 5.63 5.93
N SER A 6 -29.42 6.18 7.05
CA SER A 6 -28.50 7.31 7.01
C SER A 6 -27.24 6.89 6.28
N TYR A 7 -26.71 7.76 5.40
CA TYR A 7 -25.46 7.49 4.64
C TYR A 7 -24.32 7.02 5.52
N LYS A 8 -24.27 7.48 6.77
CA LYS A 8 -23.30 7.05 7.78
C LYS A 8 -23.40 5.56 8.09
N LEU A 9 -24.63 5.03 8.24
CA LEU A 9 -24.87 3.59 8.49
C LEU A 9 -24.50 2.74 7.27
N VAL A 10 -24.76 3.24 6.05
CA VAL A 10 -24.38 2.54 4.81
C VAL A 10 -22.87 2.50 4.65
N VAL A 11 -22.19 3.61 4.91
CA VAL A 11 -20.71 3.68 4.84
C VAL A 11 -20.08 2.80 5.92
N ILE A 12 -20.58 2.84 7.16
CA ILE A 12 -20.11 1.97 8.24
C ILE A 12 -20.39 0.50 7.89
N GLY A 13 -21.55 0.16 7.36
CA GLY A 13 -21.90 -1.19 6.93
C GLY A 13 -20.99 -1.68 5.79
N LEU A 14 -20.66 -0.84 4.82
CA LEU A 14 -19.71 -1.16 3.75
C LEU A 14 -18.29 -1.34 4.27
N VAL A 15 -17.84 -0.49 5.17
CA VAL A 15 -16.49 -0.59 5.76
C VAL A 15 -16.40 -1.83 6.64
N VAL A 16 -17.39 -2.10 7.51
CA VAL A 16 -17.43 -3.30 8.35
C VAL A 16 -17.61 -4.55 7.49
N GLY A 17 -18.46 -4.54 6.49
CA GLY A 17 -18.64 -5.65 5.55
C GLY A 17 -17.36 -5.93 4.75
N ALA A 18 -16.68 -4.90 4.24
CA ALA A 18 -15.41 -5.06 3.56
C ALA A 18 -14.32 -5.58 4.49
N THR A 19 -14.27 -5.12 5.75
CA THR A 19 -13.29 -5.59 6.72
C THR A 19 -13.55 -7.03 7.16
N THR A 20 -14.79 -7.45 7.31
CA THR A 20 -15.14 -8.86 7.67
C THR A 20 -14.90 -9.83 6.52
N LEU A 21 -15.15 -9.40 5.26
CA LEU A 21 -14.89 -10.20 4.06
C LEU A 21 -13.41 -10.26 3.68
N SER A 22 -12.64 -9.23 4.02
CA SER A 22 -11.23 -9.10 3.68
C SER A 22 -10.27 -9.33 4.84
N LEU A 23 -10.76 -9.82 5.99
CA LEU A 23 -9.86 -10.31 7.04
C LEU A 23 -8.97 -11.38 6.42
N PRO A 24 -7.67 -11.14 6.27
CA PRO A 24 -6.80 -12.12 5.65
C PRO A 24 -6.82 -13.38 6.49
N ILE A 25 -7.44 -14.41 5.94
CA ILE A 25 -7.37 -15.76 6.50
C ILE A 25 -5.92 -16.17 6.30
N ARG A 26 -5.23 -16.48 7.38
CA ARG A 26 -3.93 -17.12 7.30
C ARG A 26 -4.13 -18.59 6.95
N ASP A 27 -4.48 -18.88 5.71
CA ASP A 27 -4.55 -20.26 5.22
C ASP A 27 -3.16 -20.92 5.11
N ASP A 28 -2.14 -20.13 5.25
CA ASP A 28 -0.75 -20.61 5.12
C ASP A 28 -0.27 -21.40 6.33
N ALA A 29 -1.03 -21.47 7.40
CA ALA A 29 -0.74 -22.44 8.47
C ALA A 29 -0.84 -23.91 7.96
N GLY A 30 -1.49 -24.15 6.82
CA GLY A 30 -1.52 -25.46 6.16
C GLY A 30 -0.30 -25.77 5.32
N GLU A 31 0.44 -24.75 4.86
CA GLU A 31 1.66 -24.92 4.05
C GLU A 31 2.92 -25.14 4.89
N TYR A 32 2.84 -24.94 6.21
CA TYR A 32 3.94 -25.26 7.10
C TYR A 32 3.96 -26.77 7.35
N HIS A 33 5.15 -27.35 7.22
CA HIS A 33 5.43 -28.77 7.41
C HIS A 33 4.80 -29.36 8.68
N THR A 34 4.69 -30.70 8.71
CA THR A 34 4.12 -31.55 9.78
C THR A 34 4.66 -31.18 11.18
N ALA A 35 5.86 -30.68 11.26
CA ALA A 35 6.51 -30.22 12.49
C ALA A 35 5.87 -28.98 13.10
N LEU A 36 5.42 -28.01 12.28
CA LEU A 36 4.63 -26.86 12.76
C LEU A 36 3.24 -27.25 13.21
N LYS A 37 2.68 -28.37 12.73
CA LYS A 37 1.40 -28.90 13.27
C LYS A 37 1.57 -29.34 14.71
N LEU A 38 2.67 -29.99 15.06
CA LEU A 38 2.97 -30.37 16.44
C LEU A 38 3.28 -29.12 17.30
N ALA A 39 4.07 -28.19 16.75
CA ALA A 39 4.35 -26.91 17.38
C ALA A 39 3.06 -26.08 17.60
N ARG A 40 2.08 -26.20 16.71
CA ARG A 40 0.82 -25.47 16.80
C ARG A 40 0.03 -25.78 18.04
N THR A 41 -0.08 -27.08 18.42
CA THR A 41 -0.80 -27.50 19.63
C THR A 41 -0.06 -27.04 20.88
N VAL A 42 1.24 -27.22 20.91
CA VAL A 42 2.06 -26.87 22.07
C VAL A 42 2.27 -25.35 22.20
N LEU A 43 2.49 -24.64 21.09
CA LEU A 43 2.67 -23.20 21.12
C LEU A 43 1.38 -22.42 21.39
N GLY A 44 0.21 -22.99 21.08
CA GLY A 44 -1.09 -22.38 21.40
C GLY A 44 -1.39 -22.32 22.90
N GLU A 45 -0.72 -23.17 23.70
CA GLU A 45 -0.87 -23.26 25.16
C GLU A 45 0.26 -22.57 25.92
N LEU A 46 1.28 -22.01 25.21
CA LEU A 46 2.43 -21.38 25.84
C LEU A 46 2.09 -20.04 26.49
N GLU A 47 2.41 -19.91 27.77
CA GLU A 47 2.37 -18.62 28.46
C GLU A 47 3.52 -17.71 28.03
N LYS A 48 3.33 -16.39 28.23
CA LYS A 48 4.29 -15.36 27.76
C LYS A 48 5.72 -15.51 28.29
N SER A 49 5.88 -16.18 29.43
CA SER A 49 7.16 -16.33 30.14
C SER A 49 7.81 -17.70 29.94
N GLU A 50 7.15 -18.63 29.25
CA GLU A 50 7.64 -19.99 29.12
C GLU A 50 8.39 -20.23 27.80
N LEU A 51 9.42 -21.07 27.89
CA LEU A 51 10.11 -21.60 26.72
C LEU A 51 9.46 -22.92 26.29
N PRO A 52 9.33 -23.19 24.99
CA PRO A 52 8.74 -24.42 24.52
C PRO A 52 9.56 -25.66 24.91
N PRO A 53 8.94 -26.83 24.92
CA PRO A 53 9.60 -28.10 25.19
C PRO A 53 10.62 -28.47 24.08
N GLU A 54 11.56 -29.36 24.38
CA GLU A 54 12.62 -29.82 23.46
C GLU A 54 12.08 -30.30 22.09
N ALA A 55 10.89 -30.92 22.08
CA ALA A 55 10.26 -31.42 20.87
C ALA A 55 9.98 -30.31 19.85
N VAL A 56 9.65 -29.09 20.30
CA VAL A 56 9.40 -27.94 19.42
C VAL A 56 10.71 -27.41 18.82
N TYR A 57 11.79 -27.38 19.62
CA TYR A 57 13.10 -27.01 19.11
C TYR A 57 13.62 -28.02 18.08
N LYS A 58 13.40 -29.31 18.30
CA LYS A 58 13.70 -30.36 17.32
C LYS A 58 12.93 -30.16 16.03
N SER A 59 11.63 -29.94 16.12
CA SER A 59 10.77 -29.73 14.94
C SER A 59 11.22 -28.52 14.11
N ILE A 60 11.56 -27.40 14.75
CA ILE A 60 12.06 -26.21 14.04
C ILE A 60 13.43 -26.46 13.41
N PHE A 61 14.30 -27.19 14.10
CA PHE A 61 15.59 -27.57 13.55
C PHE A 61 15.41 -28.39 12.27
N GLU A 62 14.53 -29.38 12.30
CA GLU A 62 14.20 -30.24 11.15
C GLU A 62 13.56 -29.43 10.01
N ASP A 63 12.63 -28.51 10.29
CA ASP A 63 12.04 -27.63 9.29
C ASP A 63 13.06 -26.71 8.62
N ILE A 64 14.01 -26.17 9.38
CA ILE A 64 15.08 -25.32 8.82
C ILE A 64 16.06 -26.17 8.01
N HIS A 65 16.29 -27.42 8.39
CA HIS A 65 17.24 -28.31 7.72
C HIS A 65 16.67 -28.93 6.44
N TYR A 66 15.48 -29.51 6.51
CA TYR A 66 14.85 -30.30 5.43
C TYR A 66 13.75 -29.54 4.69
N GLY A 67 13.27 -28.42 5.24
CA GLY A 67 12.15 -27.68 4.66
C GLY A 67 12.43 -27.11 3.27
N ASP A 68 11.39 -27.06 2.43
CA ASP A 68 11.47 -26.45 1.12
C ASP A 68 11.83 -24.95 1.25
N LYS A 69 12.87 -24.54 0.53
CA LYS A 69 13.39 -23.17 0.58
C LYS A 69 12.36 -22.10 0.20
N VAL A 70 11.43 -22.42 -0.69
CA VAL A 70 10.40 -21.48 -1.14
C VAL A 70 9.35 -21.27 -0.06
N GLN A 71 8.88 -22.35 0.55
CA GLN A 71 7.90 -22.31 1.64
C GLN A 71 8.47 -21.66 2.90
N VAL A 72 9.67 -22.05 3.30
CA VAL A 72 10.42 -21.41 4.41
C VAL A 72 10.62 -19.92 4.14
N GLY A 73 10.94 -19.54 2.90
CA GLY A 73 11.09 -18.14 2.51
C GLY A 73 9.81 -17.31 2.61
N LYS A 74 8.68 -17.87 2.21
CA LYS A 74 7.35 -17.24 2.36
C LYS A 74 6.99 -17.06 3.83
N ALA A 75 7.15 -18.13 4.61
CA ALA A 75 6.95 -18.15 6.05
C ALA A 75 7.74 -17.05 6.75
N LEU A 76 9.04 -16.98 6.47
CA LEU A 76 9.95 -16.00 7.03
C LEU A 76 9.56 -14.56 6.70
N THR A 77 9.09 -14.32 5.49
CA THR A 77 8.65 -12.98 5.10
C THR A 77 7.47 -12.53 5.95
N ARG A 78 6.51 -13.42 6.22
CA ARG A 78 5.36 -13.12 7.08
C ARG A 78 5.73 -12.97 8.55
N MET A 79 6.56 -13.87 9.08
CA MET A 79 7.06 -13.77 10.45
C MET A 79 7.79 -12.45 10.66
N ASN A 80 8.63 -12.05 9.70
CA ASN A 80 9.36 -10.79 9.78
C ASN A 80 8.48 -9.55 9.65
N TYR A 81 7.29 -9.70 9.06
CA TYR A 81 6.29 -8.63 8.99
C TYR A 81 5.65 -8.37 10.37
N SER A 82 5.40 -9.42 11.15
CA SER A 82 4.83 -9.31 12.49
C SER A 82 5.85 -8.82 13.53
N LYS A 83 7.09 -9.36 13.50
CA LYS A 83 8.19 -8.94 14.37
C LYS A 83 9.48 -8.95 13.57
N SER A 84 10.20 -7.84 13.56
CA SER A 84 11.50 -7.76 12.88
C SER A 84 12.52 -8.66 13.58
N GLY A 85 13.43 -9.23 12.77
CA GLY A 85 14.50 -10.09 13.30
C GLY A 85 14.36 -11.56 12.92
N TRP A 86 13.15 -12.08 12.65
CA TRP A 86 12.94 -13.47 12.25
C TRP A 86 13.78 -13.90 11.05
N LYS A 87 13.84 -13.05 10.02
CA LYS A 87 14.59 -13.37 8.80
C LYS A 87 16.11 -13.50 9.05
N SER A 88 16.68 -12.66 9.92
CA SER A 88 18.08 -12.72 10.27
C SER A 88 18.39 -13.94 11.16
N LEU A 89 17.52 -14.17 12.16
CA LEU A 89 17.60 -15.31 13.05
C LEU A 89 17.65 -16.64 12.28
N ILE A 90 16.63 -16.89 11.46
CA ILE A 90 16.54 -18.16 10.74
C ILE A 90 17.62 -18.30 9.66
N LYS A 91 18.03 -17.22 8.98
CA LYS A 91 19.17 -17.29 8.05
C LYS A 91 20.47 -17.67 8.73
N LYS A 92 20.75 -17.08 9.93
CA LYS A 92 21.93 -17.43 10.71
C LYS A 92 21.86 -18.89 11.15
N THR A 93 20.74 -19.31 11.72
CA THR A 93 20.51 -20.68 12.16
C THR A 93 20.63 -21.68 11.00
N SER A 94 20.06 -21.40 9.84
CA SER A 94 20.17 -22.28 8.67
C SER A 94 21.60 -22.45 8.16
N ARG A 95 22.46 -21.41 8.28
CA ARG A 95 23.88 -21.51 7.90
C ARG A 95 24.64 -22.42 8.86
N GLU A 96 24.42 -22.28 10.16
CA GLU A 96 25.09 -23.09 11.16
C GLU A 96 24.62 -24.56 11.12
N ILE A 97 23.30 -24.79 10.98
CA ILE A 97 22.77 -26.16 10.81
C ILE A 97 23.41 -26.86 9.58
N LYS A 98 23.57 -26.13 8.47
CA LYS A 98 24.22 -26.69 7.26
C LYS A 98 25.69 -27.02 7.49
N LYS A 99 26.42 -26.26 8.30
CA LYS A 99 27.81 -26.57 8.67
C LYS A 99 27.86 -27.82 9.53
N MET A 100 27.00 -27.90 10.56
CA MET A 100 26.89 -29.08 11.43
C MET A 100 26.56 -30.35 10.64
N SER A 101 25.59 -30.24 9.73
CA SER A 101 25.22 -31.38 8.85
C SER A 101 26.36 -31.83 7.95
N LYS A 102 27.17 -30.91 7.40
CA LYS A 102 28.36 -31.26 6.61
C LYS A 102 29.45 -31.97 7.44
N ASN A 103 29.53 -31.63 8.70
CA ASN A 103 30.48 -32.24 9.64
C ASN A 103 29.97 -33.56 10.23
N GLY A 104 28.76 -33.98 9.93
CA GLY A 104 28.14 -35.18 10.50
C GLY A 104 27.75 -35.05 11.98
N GLU A 105 27.68 -33.82 12.51
CA GLU A 105 27.36 -33.54 13.90
C GLU A 105 25.87 -33.61 14.13
N ILE A 106 25.43 -34.48 15.07
CA ILE A 106 24.02 -34.57 15.50
C ILE A 106 23.88 -33.89 16.86
N PRO A 107 23.00 -32.91 17.06
CA PRO A 107 22.80 -32.23 18.32
C PRO A 107 22.34 -33.19 19.42
N LYS A 108 23.00 -33.19 20.59
CA LYS A 108 22.53 -33.90 21.77
C LYS A 108 21.30 -33.25 22.40
N SER A 109 21.17 -31.93 22.28
CA SER A 109 19.99 -31.15 22.70
C SER A 109 19.75 -30.03 21.68
N TYR A 110 18.62 -30.06 21.03
CA TYR A 110 18.24 -29.05 20.01
C TYR A 110 18.03 -27.66 20.63
N LYS A 111 17.48 -27.61 21.85
CA LYS A 111 17.28 -26.38 22.62
C LYS A 111 18.63 -25.68 22.90
N LYS A 112 19.58 -26.39 23.48
CA LYS A 112 20.91 -25.84 23.80
C LYS A 112 21.60 -25.37 22.52
N THR A 113 21.63 -26.20 21.50
CA THR A 113 22.28 -25.90 20.23
C THR A 113 21.69 -24.65 19.54
N LEU A 114 20.37 -24.53 19.48
CA LEU A 114 19.75 -23.36 18.88
C LEU A 114 20.01 -22.07 19.67
N ILE A 115 20.00 -22.14 21.00
CA ILE A 115 20.32 -21.01 21.87
C ILE A 115 21.82 -20.60 21.73
N GLU A 116 22.71 -21.55 21.58
CA GLU A 116 24.15 -21.28 21.31
C GLU A 116 24.34 -20.60 19.94
N ILE A 117 23.61 -21.03 18.92
CA ILE A 117 23.64 -20.38 17.59
C ILE A 117 23.17 -18.94 17.68
N ASN A 118 22.09 -18.70 18.40
CA ASN A 118 21.58 -17.34 18.63
C ASN A 118 20.74 -17.28 19.93
N LYS A 119 21.06 -16.28 20.78
CA LYS A 119 20.38 -16.03 22.06
C LYS A 119 18.88 -15.78 21.92
N ASP A 120 18.41 -15.27 20.78
CA ASP A 120 16.99 -15.00 20.52
C ASP A 120 16.13 -16.27 20.61
N TRP A 121 16.73 -17.46 20.41
CA TRP A 121 16.02 -18.74 20.61
C TRP A 121 15.73 -19.05 22.08
N GLY A 122 16.39 -18.37 23.00
CA GLY A 122 16.13 -18.40 24.45
C GLY A 122 15.18 -17.31 24.93
N ASP A 123 14.68 -16.44 24.05
CA ASP A 123 13.73 -15.36 24.41
C ASP A 123 12.27 -15.88 24.33
N PRO A 124 11.55 -16.02 25.46
CA PRO A 124 10.16 -16.43 25.47
C PRO A 124 9.26 -15.56 24.58
N THR A 125 9.60 -14.26 24.46
CA THR A 125 8.79 -13.32 23.66
C THR A 125 8.83 -13.65 22.16
N PHE A 126 9.91 -14.26 21.69
CA PHE A 126 10.03 -14.76 20.32
C PHE A 126 9.04 -15.90 20.05
N TRP A 127 9.03 -16.88 20.94
CA TRP A 127 8.14 -18.04 20.86
C TRP A 127 6.67 -17.65 20.97
N TYR A 128 6.37 -16.74 21.90
CA TYR A 128 5.02 -16.22 22.04
C TYR A 128 4.56 -15.48 20.79
N SER A 129 5.44 -14.68 20.16
CA SER A 129 5.11 -14.03 18.89
C SER A 129 4.86 -15.03 17.76
N MET A 130 5.54 -16.18 17.75
CA MET A 130 5.28 -17.27 16.81
C MET A 130 3.92 -17.93 17.09
N ALA A 131 3.59 -18.21 18.34
CA ALA A 131 2.31 -18.78 18.72
C ALA A 131 1.12 -17.93 18.24
N GLN A 132 1.24 -16.61 18.33
CA GLN A 132 0.22 -15.69 17.85
C GLN A 132 0.03 -15.70 16.34
N MET A 133 1.08 -16.01 15.57
CA MET A 133 0.99 -16.15 14.12
C MET A 133 0.21 -17.39 13.68
N LEU A 134 -0.03 -18.33 14.57
CA LEU A 134 -0.81 -19.55 14.31
C LEU A 134 -2.31 -19.27 14.21
N ASN A 135 -2.79 -18.12 14.65
CA ASN A 135 -4.18 -17.72 14.49
C ASN A 135 -4.51 -17.58 13.00
N THR A 136 -5.58 -18.27 12.56
CA THR A 136 -6.04 -18.28 11.18
C THR A 136 -6.55 -16.92 10.70
N LYS A 137 -7.04 -16.08 11.62
CA LYS A 137 -7.54 -14.73 11.34
C LYS A 137 -6.78 -13.72 12.17
N THR A 138 -6.33 -12.63 11.54
CA THR A 138 -5.59 -11.57 12.24
C THR A 138 -5.91 -10.20 11.66
N PRO A 139 -6.26 -9.20 12.49
CA PRO A 139 -6.46 -7.83 12.04
C PRO A 139 -5.15 -7.04 11.88
N ILE A 140 -3.97 -7.66 12.00
CA ILE A 140 -2.67 -6.97 12.00
C ILE A 140 -2.45 -6.13 10.74
N TYR A 141 -2.97 -6.57 9.60
CA TYR A 141 -2.83 -5.84 8.34
C TYR A 141 -3.59 -4.51 8.35
N TYR A 142 -4.74 -4.47 9.02
CA TYR A 142 -5.51 -3.23 9.19
C TYR A 142 -4.81 -2.27 10.14
N TRP A 143 -4.26 -2.79 11.24
CA TRP A 143 -3.45 -1.97 12.16
C TRP A 143 -2.21 -1.42 11.47
N ASN A 144 -1.53 -2.23 10.67
CA ASN A 144 -0.38 -1.80 9.89
C ASN A 144 -0.75 -0.71 8.87
N ALA A 145 -1.93 -0.78 8.26
CA ALA A 145 -2.40 0.24 7.31
C ALA A 145 -2.60 1.63 7.94
N ILE A 146 -2.72 1.70 9.27
CA ILE A 146 -2.80 2.95 10.05
C ILE A 146 -1.58 3.18 10.93
N ASP A 147 -0.42 2.62 10.53
CA ASP A 147 0.86 2.71 11.21
C ASP A 147 0.83 2.23 12.68
N ARG A 148 -0.01 1.22 12.97
CA ARG A 148 -0.09 0.57 14.28
C ARG A 148 0.32 -0.90 14.17
N THR A 149 0.78 -1.44 15.29
CA THR A 149 1.17 -2.85 15.43
C THR A 149 0.85 -3.34 16.83
N TYR A 150 1.03 -4.63 17.06
CA TYR A 150 0.93 -5.18 18.41
C TYR A 150 2.27 -5.14 19.12
N ASP A 151 2.26 -4.69 20.38
CA ASP A 151 3.39 -4.82 21.29
C ASP A 151 3.50 -6.24 21.86
N LYS A 152 4.54 -6.49 22.68
CA LYS A 152 4.77 -7.77 23.39
C LYS A 152 3.56 -8.21 24.22
N ASP A 153 2.79 -7.24 24.74
CA ASP A 153 1.59 -7.44 25.55
C ASP A 153 0.27 -7.49 24.77
N GLN A 154 0.34 -7.58 23.42
CA GLN A 154 -0.81 -7.54 22.51
C GLN A 154 -1.60 -6.21 22.54
N ASN A 155 -1.06 -5.18 23.12
CA ASN A 155 -1.66 -3.85 23.02
C ASN A 155 -1.37 -3.24 21.65
N VAL A 156 -2.35 -2.52 21.12
CA VAL A 156 -2.19 -1.81 19.85
C VAL A 156 -1.37 -0.55 20.09
N VAL A 157 -0.13 -0.56 19.64
CA VAL A 157 0.82 0.56 19.77
C VAL A 157 1.18 1.13 18.40
N MET A 158 1.73 2.34 18.37
CA MET A 158 2.28 2.89 17.14
C MET A 158 3.51 2.11 16.68
N GLN A 159 3.66 1.93 15.37
CA GLN A 159 4.86 1.31 14.79
C GLN A 159 6.09 2.18 15.02
N ASP A 160 7.27 1.56 14.92
CA ASP A 160 8.54 2.25 14.93
C ASP A 160 8.57 3.36 13.86
N GLU A 161 9.21 4.48 14.15
CA GLU A 161 9.23 5.68 13.30
C GLU A 161 9.63 5.37 11.84
N LYS A 162 10.59 4.47 11.64
CA LYS A 162 11.04 4.03 10.31
C LYS A 162 9.99 3.26 9.51
N ARG A 163 8.93 2.79 10.14
CA ARG A 163 7.84 2.00 9.53
C ARG A 163 6.54 2.79 9.38
N ARG A 164 6.47 4.01 9.93
CA ARG A 164 5.29 4.89 9.85
C ARG A 164 5.22 5.58 8.49
N ILE A 165 4.85 4.84 7.47
CA ILE A 165 4.77 5.36 6.10
C ILE A 165 3.34 5.40 5.56
N TYR A 166 2.43 4.58 6.11
CA TYR A 166 1.11 4.38 5.52
C TYR A 166 0.19 5.58 5.73
N VAL A 167 0.06 6.08 6.95
CA VAL A 167 -0.80 7.25 7.24
C VAL A 167 -0.33 8.48 6.47
N GLN A 168 0.98 8.73 6.43
CA GLN A 168 1.53 9.84 5.65
C GLN A 168 1.24 9.69 4.15
N THR A 169 1.35 8.46 3.63
CA THR A 169 1.03 8.16 2.23
C THR A 169 -0.45 8.37 1.95
N TRP A 170 -1.35 7.93 2.84
CA TRP A 170 -2.78 8.19 2.74
C TRP A 170 -3.10 9.67 2.68
N ILE A 171 -2.55 10.46 3.61
CA ILE A 171 -2.75 11.91 3.66
C ILE A 171 -2.23 12.58 2.39
N LYS A 172 -1.03 12.20 1.91
CA LYS A 172 -0.48 12.71 0.65
C LYS A 172 -1.39 12.38 -0.54
N THR A 173 -1.87 11.14 -0.63
CA THR A 173 -2.76 10.73 -1.73
C THR A 173 -4.06 11.51 -1.73
N LEU A 174 -4.69 11.67 -0.55
CA LEU A 174 -5.91 12.46 -0.41
C LEU A 174 -5.68 13.93 -0.78
N LYS A 175 -4.58 14.53 -0.30
CA LYS A 175 -4.19 15.90 -0.63
C LYS A 175 -4.03 16.09 -2.14
N VAL A 176 -3.26 15.21 -2.79
CA VAL A 176 -3.04 15.24 -4.25
C VAL A 176 -4.37 15.08 -4.99
N SER A 177 -5.23 14.14 -4.57
CA SER A 177 -6.55 13.92 -5.20
C SER A 177 -7.43 15.14 -5.13
N VAL A 178 -7.48 15.82 -3.98
CA VAL A 178 -8.27 17.06 -3.81
C VAL A 178 -7.74 18.16 -4.71
N TYR A 179 -6.42 18.38 -4.74
CA TYR A 179 -5.83 19.40 -5.60
C TYR A 179 -6.04 19.12 -7.08
N VAL A 180 -5.83 17.88 -7.52
CA VAL A 180 -6.06 17.50 -8.92
C VAL A 180 -7.52 17.69 -9.31
N THR A 181 -8.46 17.27 -8.46
CA THR A 181 -9.90 17.47 -8.70
C THR A 181 -10.24 18.96 -8.81
N PHE A 182 -9.69 19.77 -7.90
CA PHE A 182 -9.90 21.23 -7.92
C PHE A 182 -9.36 21.87 -9.20
N PHE A 183 -8.13 21.54 -9.61
CA PHE A 183 -7.57 22.07 -10.86
C PHE A 183 -8.32 21.54 -12.09
N CYS A 184 -8.71 20.27 -12.12
CA CYS A 184 -9.53 19.72 -13.19
C CYS A 184 -10.88 20.44 -13.28
N LEU A 185 -11.49 20.79 -12.14
CA LEU A 185 -12.76 21.52 -12.13
C LEU A 185 -12.58 22.96 -12.65
N ILE A 186 -11.59 23.68 -12.16
CA ILE A 186 -11.30 25.06 -12.60
C ILE A 186 -11.01 25.13 -14.10
N LEU A 187 -10.22 24.21 -14.63
CA LEU A 187 -9.86 24.18 -16.04
C LEU A 187 -10.95 23.54 -16.89
N GLY A 188 -11.59 22.49 -16.39
CA GLY A 188 -12.60 21.72 -17.12
C GLY A 188 -13.94 22.43 -17.23
N PHE A 189 -14.37 23.17 -16.19
CA PHE A 189 -15.66 23.86 -16.18
C PHE A 189 -15.81 24.86 -17.33
N PRO A 190 -14.89 25.83 -17.56
CA PRO A 190 -15.01 26.76 -18.66
C PRO A 190 -14.97 26.07 -20.03
N VAL A 191 -14.17 25.02 -20.19
CA VAL A 191 -14.11 24.24 -21.43
C VAL A 191 -15.42 23.50 -21.65
N ALA A 192 -15.97 22.83 -20.65
CA ALA A 192 -17.26 22.15 -20.73
C ALA A 192 -18.40 23.11 -21.00
N HIS A 193 -18.41 24.28 -20.37
CA HIS A 193 -19.41 25.34 -20.61
C HIS A 193 -19.34 25.88 -22.07
N LEU A 194 -18.13 26.13 -22.55
CA LEU A 194 -17.91 26.52 -23.94
C LEU A 194 -18.48 25.46 -24.91
N LEU A 195 -18.11 24.21 -24.71
CA LEU A 195 -18.59 23.08 -25.52
C LEU A 195 -20.12 22.94 -25.52
N ALA A 196 -20.76 23.16 -24.35
CA ALA A 196 -22.20 23.04 -24.20
C ALA A 196 -22.99 24.15 -24.94
N ASN A 197 -22.41 25.34 -25.04
CA ASN A 197 -23.06 26.51 -25.61
C ASN A 197 -22.74 26.77 -27.10
N LEU A 198 -21.68 26.19 -27.62
CA LEU A 198 -21.30 26.33 -29.04
C LEU A 198 -22.21 25.54 -29.96
N PRO A 199 -22.36 26.01 -31.24
CA PRO A 199 -23.02 25.23 -32.29
C PRO A 199 -22.37 23.85 -32.46
N LEU A 200 -23.14 22.82 -32.76
CA LEU A 200 -22.70 21.42 -32.84
C LEU A 200 -21.42 21.22 -33.67
N ARG A 201 -21.29 21.94 -34.77
CA ARG A 201 -20.12 21.84 -35.66
C ARG A 201 -18.81 22.17 -34.94
N TYR A 202 -18.80 23.26 -34.18
CA TYR A 202 -17.63 23.70 -33.45
C TYR A 202 -17.42 22.90 -32.16
N SER A 203 -18.52 22.57 -31.45
CA SER A 203 -18.50 21.74 -30.28
C SER A 203 -17.90 20.36 -30.58
N ASN A 204 -18.29 19.70 -31.67
CA ASN A 204 -17.77 18.41 -32.08
C ASN A 204 -16.25 18.48 -32.41
N LEU A 205 -15.83 19.54 -33.10
CA LEU A 205 -14.42 19.75 -33.42
C LEU A 205 -13.59 19.92 -32.16
N LEU A 206 -14.03 20.76 -31.23
CA LEU A 206 -13.33 20.95 -29.94
C LEU A 206 -13.35 19.67 -29.06
N MET A 207 -14.44 18.89 -29.13
CA MET A 207 -14.52 17.61 -28.44
C MET A 207 -13.45 16.62 -28.92
N ILE A 208 -13.13 16.62 -30.24
CA ILE A 208 -12.04 15.81 -30.77
C ILE A 208 -10.71 16.21 -30.10
N PHE A 209 -10.44 17.51 -29.96
CA PHE A 209 -9.21 17.97 -29.26
C PHE A 209 -9.17 17.57 -27.79
N VAL A 210 -10.31 17.59 -27.09
CA VAL A 210 -10.39 17.11 -25.70
C VAL A 210 -10.12 15.61 -25.61
N LEU A 211 -10.58 14.83 -26.59
CA LEU A 211 -10.40 13.38 -26.62
C LEU A 211 -9.07 12.93 -27.23
N LEU A 212 -8.38 13.79 -27.98
CA LEU A 212 -7.13 13.46 -28.66
C LEU A 212 -6.05 12.86 -27.71
N PRO A 213 -5.89 13.33 -26.47
CA PRO A 213 -4.97 12.71 -25.52
C PRO A 213 -5.24 11.22 -25.25
N PHE A 214 -6.47 10.72 -25.38
CA PHE A 214 -6.77 9.30 -25.17
C PHE A 214 -6.17 8.37 -26.23
N TRP A 215 -5.90 8.88 -27.41
CA TRP A 215 -5.30 8.11 -28.50
C TRP A 215 -3.80 7.92 -28.34
N THR A 216 -3.17 8.63 -27.40
CA THR A 216 -1.75 8.47 -27.06
C THR A 216 -1.56 7.49 -25.92
N SER A 217 -0.52 6.66 -26.01
CA SER A 217 -0.15 5.75 -24.91
C SER A 217 0.15 6.52 -23.63
N LEU A 218 -0.26 5.97 -22.48
CA LEU A 218 0.03 6.54 -21.17
C LEU A 218 1.54 6.69 -20.95
N LEU A 219 2.35 5.71 -21.38
CA LEU A 219 3.80 5.76 -21.26
C LEU A 219 4.39 6.92 -22.06
N VAL A 220 3.97 7.10 -23.31
CA VAL A 220 4.44 8.22 -24.14
C VAL A 220 4.09 9.55 -23.51
N ARG A 221 2.89 9.69 -22.98
CA ARG A 221 2.41 10.91 -22.31
C ARG A 221 3.20 11.21 -21.04
N THR A 222 3.42 10.21 -20.18
CA THR A 222 4.21 10.40 -18.95
C THR A 222 5.66 10.74 -19.25
N THR A 223 6.25 10.09 -20.25
CA THR A 223 7.64 10.39 -20.70
C THR A 223 7.73 11.82 -21.25
N ALA A 224 6.75 12.24 -22.06
CA ALA A 224 6.71 13.63 -22.57
C ALA A 224 6.66 14.65 -21.42
N TRP A 225 5.83 14.40 -20.39
CA TRP A 225 5.78 15.26 -19.21
C TRP A 225 7.10 15.29 -18.44
N ILE A 226 7.78 14.16 -18.28
CA ILE A 226 9.12 14.15 -17.66
C ILE A 226 10.07 15.06 -18.42
N VAL A 227 10.11 14.97 -19.75
CA VAL A 227 10.98 15.83 -20.60
C VAL A 227 10.59 17.30 -20.49
N MET A 228 9.30 17.62 -20.53
CA MET A 228 8.81 19.00 -20.46
C MET A 228 9.09 19.66 -19.10
N LEU A 229 9.01 18.90 -18.00
CA LEU A 229 9.14 19.39 -16.63
C LEU A 229 10.58 19.39 -16.10
N GLN A 230 11.56 18.92 -16.87
CA GLN A 230 12.97 18.97 -16.48
C GLN A 230 13.46 20.40 -16.24
N GLN A 231 14.50 20.56 -15.43
CA GLN A 231 15.10 21.88 -15.17
C GLN A 231 15.46 22.65 -16.45
N LYS A 232 16.02 21.95 -17.43
CA LYS A 232 16.32 22.48 -18.76
C LYS A 232 15.23 22.16 -19.79
N GLY A 233 14.02 21.78 -19.31
CA GLY A 233 12.89 21.44 -20.15
C GLY A 233 12.16 22.67 -20.71
N VAL A 234 11.20 22.39 -21.60
CA VAL A 234 10.44 23.39 -22.35
C VAL A 234 9.72 24.38 -21.43
N ILE A 235 9.08 23.90 -20.34
CA ILE A 235 8.32 24.76 -19.44
C ILE A 235 9.23 25.79 -18.74
N ASN A 236 10.34 25.36 -18.18
CA ASN A 236 11.31 26.28 -17.60
C ASN A 236 11.90 27.23 -18.66
N GLY A 237 12.15 26.74 -19.87
CA GLY A 237 12.61 27.57 -20.98
C GLY A 237 11.64 28.71 -21.33
N VAL A 238 10.35 28.40 -21.40
CA VAL A 238 9.29 29.41 -21.63
C VAL A 238 9.18 30.41 -20.48
N LEU A 239 9.29 29.96 -19.22
CA LEU A 239 9.23 30.83 -18.05
C LEU A 239 10.43 31.80 -17.99
N VAL A 240 11.60 31.32 -18.38
CA VAL A 240 12.82 32.21 -18.51
C VAL A 240 12.64 33.19 -19.67
N TRP A 241 12.15 32.73 -20.82
CA TRP A 241 11.91 33.61 -21.98
C TRP A 241 10.87 34.71 -21.69
N LEU A 242 9.84 34.40 -20.88
CA LEU A 242 8.85 35.38 -20.44
C LEU A 242 9.35 36.30 -19.33
N GLY A 243 10.62 36.15 -18.87
CA GLY A 243 11.20 36.96 -17.80
C GLY A 243 10.62 36.66 -16.40
N ILE A 244 9.83 35.55 -16.23
CA ILE A 244 9.25 35.14 -14.93
C ILE A 244 10.30 34.50 -14.02
N LEU A 245 11.28 33.79 -14.63
CA LEU A 245 12.37 33.13 -13.91
C LEU A 245 13.72 33.60 -14.50
N SER A 246 14.74 33.67 -13.64
CA SER A 246 16.12 33.75 -14.10
C SER A 246 16.64 32.40 -14.56
N ASP A 247 17.70 32.39 -15.34
CA ASP A 247 18.28 31.12 -15.82
C ASP A 247 18.84 30.26 -14.68
N GLU A 248 19.29 30.89 -13.59
CA GLU A 248 19.72 30.23 -12.36
C GLU A 248 18.54 29.78 -11.45
N GLY A 249 17.38 30.41 -11.60
CA GLY A 249 16.16 30.18 -10.82
C GLY A 249 15.24 29.11 -11.40
N ARG A 250 15.69 28.24 -12.31
CA ARG A 250 14.88 27.17 -12.90
C ARG A 250 14.37 26.19 -11.86
N ILE A 251 13.07 25.88 -11.92
CA ILE A 251 12.37 25.06 -10.93
C ILE A 251 12.55 23.58 -11.25
N GLN A 252 12.94 22.79 -10.25
CA GLN A 252 12.92 21.34 -10.35
C GLN A 252 11.47 20.84 -10.19
N MET A 253 10.80 20.49 -11.29
CA MET A 253 9.42 20.01 -11.28
C MET A 253 9.30 18.48 -11.43
N VAL A 254 10.39 17.79 -11.79
CA VAL A 254 10.41 16.32 -11.91
C VAL A 254 10.64 15.68 -10.55
N TYR A 255 9.93 14.57 -10.28
CA TYR A 255 9.98 13.80 -9.03
C TYR A 255 9.54 14.56 -7.77
N ASN A 256 8.66 15.54 -7.92
CA ASN A 256 8.06 16.27 -6.81
C ASN A 256 6.53 16.36 -6.92
N GLU A 257 5.88 16.92 -5.88
CA GLU A 257 4.42 17.06 -5.84
C GLU A 257 3.89 17.94 -6.98
N THR A 258 4.61 19.01 -7.33
CA THR A 258 4.19 19.96 -8.39
C THR A 258 4.11 19.26 -9.76
N GLY A 259 5.15 18.53 -10.14
CA GLY A 259 5.13 17.79 -11.40
C GLY A 259 4.04 16.72 -11.45
N THR A 260 3.80 16.05 -10.33
CA THR A 260 2.72 15.08 -10.20
C THR A 260 1.34 15.75 -10.39
N LEU A 261 1.11 16.90 -9.76
CA LEU A 261 -0.14 17.65 -9.90
C LEU A 261 -0.39 18.09 -11.34
N ILE A 262 0.62 18.63 -12.01
CA ILE A 262 0.51 19.08 -13.41
C ILE A 262 0.18 17.89 -14.33
N ALA A 263 0.97 16.83 -14.26
CA ALA A 263 0.78 15.65 -15.10
C ALA A 263 -0.57 14.96 -14.85
N MET A 264 -0.96 14.75 -13.59
CA MET A 264 -2.23 14.13 -13.24
C MET A 264 -3.42 14.98 -13.64
N THR A 265 -3.34 16.32 -13.46
CA THR A 265 -4.40 17.23 -13.90
C THR A 265 -4.61 17.11 -15.39
N GLN A 266 -3.56 17.16 -16.20
CA GLN A 266 -3.67 17.05 -17.65
C GLN A 266 -4.23 15.69 -18.10
N ILE A 267 -3.82 14.59 -17.44
CA ILE A 267 -4.29 13.25 -17.76
C ILE A 267 -5.79 13.08 -17.41
N LEU A 268 -6.23 13.67 -16.30
CA LEU A 268 -7.60 13.51 -15.79
C LEU A 268 -8.57 14.59 -16.28
N LEU A 269 -8.07 15.68 -16.87
CA LEU A 269 -8.87 16.79 -17.36
C LEU A 269 -10.02 16.36 -18.31
N PRO A 270 -9.82 15.50 -19.32
CA PRO A 270 -10.90 15.04 -20.17
C PRO A 270 -12.01 14.28 -19.41
N PHE A 271 -11.62 13.49 -18.38
CA PHE A 271 -12.58 12.77 -17.52
C PHE A 271 -13.45 13.72 -16.69
N MET A 272 -13.01 14.94 -16.42
CA MET A 272 -13.82 15.98 -15.80
C MET A 272 -14.69 16.72 -16.83
N ILE A 273 -14.14 17.05 -17.99
CA ILE A 273 -14.85 17.80 -19.03
C ILE A 273 -16.08 17.04 -19.56
N LEU A 274 -15.95 15.74 -19.83
CA LEU A 274 -17.03 14.94 -20.42
C LEU A 274 -18.31 14.88 -19.57
N PRO A 275 -18.27 14.54 -18.26
CA PRO A 275 -19.45 14.56 -17.41
C PRO A 275 -20.05 15.96 -17.27
N LEU A 276 -19.19 16.99 -17.08
CA LEU A 276 -19.66 18.38 -16.98
C LEU A 276 -20.39 18.82 -18.26
N TYR A 277 -19.81 18.54 -19.41
CA TYR A 277 -20.43 18.83 -20.70
C TYR A 277 -21.80 18.13 -20.87
N SER A 278 -21.85 16.82 -20.53
CA SER A 278 -23.09 16.06 -20.67
C SER A 278 -24.23 16.62 -19.80
N VAL A 279 -23.94 16.97 -18.56
CA VAL A 279 -24.90 17.58 -17.64
C VAL A 279 -25.31 18.97 -18.10
N MET A 280 -24.37 19.85 -18.47
CA MET A 280 -24.64 21.21 -18.91
C MET A 280 -25.50 21.26 -20.17
N ARG A 281 -25.33 20.30 -21.07
CA ARG A 281 -26.09 20.23 -22.31
C ARG A 281 -27.55 19.85 -22.12
N VAL A 282 -27.87 19.13 -21.06
CA VAL A 282 -29.25 18.71 -20.73
C VAL A 282 -30.04 19.80 -20.02
N ILE A 283 -29.36 20.80 -19.42
CA ILE A 283 -30.02 21.91 -18.70
C ILE A 283 -30.81 22.78 -19.69
N PRO A 284 -32.16 22.92 -19.53
CA PRO A 284 -32.97 23.75 -20.37
C PRO A 284 -32.57 25.24 -20.29
N LYS A 285 -32.54 25.92 -21.45
CA LYS A 285 -32.19 27.35 -21.49
C LYS A 285 -33.15 28.24 -20.70
N SER A 286 -34.37 27.75 -20.39
CA SER A 286 -35.35 28.44 -19.55
C SER A 286 -34.82 28.69 -18.13
N HIS A 287 -34.07 27.75 -17.55
CA HIS A 287 -33.50 27.93 -16.24
C HIS A 287 -32.41 29.03 -16.19
N MET A 288 -31.62 29.13 -17.24
CA MET A 288 -30.62 30.21 -17.37
C MET A 288 -31.28 31.60 -17.50
N ARG A 289 -32.40 31.70 -18.23
CA ARG A 289 -33.16 32.95 -18.33
C ARG A 289 -33.85 33.33 -17.02
N ALA A 290 -34.38 32.34 -16.28
CA ALA A 290 -35.03 32.60 -14.99
C ALA A 290 -34.01 33.06 -13.91
N ALA A 291 -32.75 32.70 -14.03
CA ALA A 291 -31.69 33.15 -13.11
C ALA A 291 -31.16 34.56 -13.44
N GLN A 292 -31.48 35.12 -14.62
CA GLN A 292 -31.07 36.45 -15.04
C GLN A 292 -32.13 37.54 -14.74
N ASN A 293 -33.36 37.14 -14.42
CA ASN A 293 -34.45 37.99 -13.96
C ASN A 293 -34.51 38.00 -12.41
#